data_839c0f2d7b79eb03cd9e94d008628960
#
_entry.id   839c0f2d7b79eb03cd9e94d008628960
#
_cell.length_a   1.000
_cell.length_b   1.000
_cell.length_c   1.000
_cell.angle_alpha   90.00
_cell.angle_beta   90.00
_cell.angle_gamma   90.00
#
_symmetry.space_group_name_H-M   'P 1'
#
loop_
_entity.id
_entity.type
_entity.pdbx_description
1 polymer ?
#
loop_
_entity_poly.entity_id
_entity_poly.type
_entity_poly.pdbx_seq_one_letter_code
_entity_poly.pdbx_strand_id
1 'polypeptide(L)'
;MITAVHTLVFADDAEAARAFFRDVIGWPFVDTGDGWLIFRTGPSELGVHPTTSESDAGTTSAPEHHQISLMCDDLQATMAELTAKGARFTRDVRDQGWGLTTMIDVPGAGEIEVYQPKYPVAHSD
;
A
#
# COMPACT_ATOMS: atom_id res chain seq x y z
N MET A 1 -19.76 13.88 11.49
CA MET A 1 -19.21 13.84 10.11
C MET A 1 -17.90 13.06 10.11
N ILE A 2 -17.77 12.15 9.18
CA ILE A 2 -16.52 11.40 9.01
C ILE A 2 -15.51 12.32 8.31
N THR A 3 -14.28 12.41 8.84
CA THR A 3 -13.26 13.34 8.35
C THR A 3 -12.12 12.67 7.60
N ALA A 4 -11.87 11.36 7.83
CA ALA A 4 -10.76 10.64 7.21
C ALA A 4 -10.94 9.15 7.40
N VAL A 5 -10.05 8.38 6.78
CA VAL A 5 -9.93 6.93 6.98
C VAL A 5 -8.58 6.65 7.64
N HIS A 6 -8.60 5.89 8.73
CA HIS A 6 -7.39 5.42 9.39
C HIS A 6 -7.18 3.94 9.04
N THR A 7 -6.03 3.63 8.48
CA THR A 7 -5.68 2.27 8.07
C THR A 7 -4.63 1.70 9.00
N LEU A 8 -4.78 0.43 9.38
CA LEU A 8 -3.83 -0.24 10.27
C LEU A 8 -3.06 -1.32 9.51
N VAL A 9 -1.76 -1.38 9.75
CA VAL A 9 -0.91 -2.50 9.37
C VAL A 9 -0.55 -3.25 10.65
N PHE A 10 -0.88 -4.52 10.71
CA PHE A 10 -0.45 -5.37 11.82
C PHE A 10 0.88 -6.03 11.44
N ALA A 11 1.89 -5.86 12.26
CA ALA A 11 3.25 -6.29 11.97
C ALA A 11 3.84 -7.03 13.17
N ASP A 12 4.51 -8.16 12.90
CA ASP A 12 5.24 -8.89 13.94
C ASP A 12 6.37 -8.05 14.54
N ASP A 13 7.04 -7.27 13.67
CA ASP A 13 8.02 -6.28 14.10
C ASP A 13 7.51 -4.89 13.75
N ALA A 14 6.71 -4.32 14.64
CA ALA A 14 6.08 -3.03 14.41
C ALA A 14 7.09 -1.89 14.30
N GLU A 15 8.19 -1.96 15.04
CA GLU A 15 9.24 -0.94 14.98
C GLU A 15 9.92 -0.91 13.61
N ALA A 16 10.25 -2.08 13.05
CA ALA A 16 10.83 -2.17 11.71
C ALA A 16 9.87 -1.69 10.63
N ALA A 17 8.59 -2.00 10.75
CA ALA A 17 7.58 -1.52 9.81
C ALA A 17 7.42 0.01 9.87
N ARG A 18 7.40 0.59 11.07
CA ARG A 18 7.34 2.05 11.23
C ARG A 18 8.57 2.74 10.65
N ALA A 19 9.75 2.18 10.90
CA ALA A 19 10.99 2.70 10.31
C ALA A 19 10.95 2.67 8.77
N PHE A 20 10.39 1.63 8.18
CA PHE A 20 10.21 1.51 6.74
C PHE A 20 9.34 2.66 6.19
N PHE A 21 8.17 2.90 6.79
CA PHE A 21 7.29 3.98 6.32
C PHE A 21 7.90 5.36 6.52
N ARG A 22 8.67 5.55 7.60
CA ARG A 22 9.36 6.79 7.88
C ARG A 22 10.54 7.05 6.93
N ASP A 23 11.41 6.05 6.73
CA ASP A 23 12.73 6.25 6.11
C ASP A 23 12.75 5.89 4.63
N VAL A 24 11.98 4.88 4.20
CA VAL A 24 11.93 4.42 2.80
C VAL A 24 10.79 5.11 2.05
N ILE A 25 9.57 5.00 2.55
CA ILE A 25 8.40 5.64 1.91
C ILE A 25 8.45 7.15 2.14
N GLY A 26 8.90 7.60 3.31
CA GLY A 26 9.11 9.01 3.59
C GLY A 26 7.87 9.79 3.98
N TRP A 27 6.83 9.13 4.49
CA TRP A 27 5.64 9.84 4.93
C TRP A 27 5.91 10.67 6.19
N PRO A 28 5.33 11.87 6.28
CA PRO A 28 5.32 12.62 7.54
C PRO A 28 4.55 11.85 8.60
N PHE A 29 4.90 12.07 9.85
CA PHE A 29 4.28 11.36 10.96
C PHE A 29 4.19 12.25 12.19
N VAL A 30 3.36 11.83 13.15
CA VAL A 30 3.37 12.33 14.52
C VAL A 30 3.75 11.16 15.44
N ASP A 31 4.55 11.46 16.46
CA ASP A 31 4.87 10.50 17.51
C ASP A 31 3.87 10.68 18.65
N THR A 32 3.02 9.68 18.85
CA THR A 32 1.99 9.75 19.91
C THR A 32 2.50 9.29 21.27
N GLY A 33 3.79 8.94 21.36
CA GLY A 33 4.47 8.49 22.57
C GLY A 33 5.21 7.19 22.35
N ASP A 34 6.43 7.13 22.85
CA ASP A 34 7.28 5.92 22.87
C ASP A 34 7.48 5.27 21.47
N GLY A 35 7.54 6.09 20.41
CA GLY A 35 7.76 5.58 19.06
C GLY A 35 6.51 5.07 18.36
N TRP A 36 5.32 5.28 18.90
CA TRP A 36 4.06 4.95 18.23
C TRP A 36 3.74 6.01 17.17
N LEU A 37 4.34 5.82 16.00
CA LEU A 37 4.19 6.74 14.88
C LEU A 37 2.86 6.53 14.19
N ILE A 38 2.15 7.62 13.91
CA ILE A 38 0.97 7.65 13.03
C ILE A 38 1.34 8.46 11.81
N PHE A 39 1.20 7.86 10.64
CA PHE A 39 1.65 8.45 9.39
C PHE A 39 0.53 9.21 8.70
N ARG A 40 0.91 10.37 8.15
CA ARG A 40 0.07 11.13 7.26
C ARG A 40 0.26 10.58 5.86
N THR A 41 -0.77 9.91 5.34
CA THR A 41 -0.68 9.20 4.05
C THR A 41 -1.14 10.05 2.86
N GLY A 42 -1.57 11.30 3.10
CA GLY A 42 -2.05 12.19 2.06
C GLY A 42 -3.43 11.83 1.55
N PRO A 43 -3.71 12.10 0.28
CA PRO A 43 -4.98 11.68 -0.32
C PRO A 43 -5.16 10.18 -0.25
N SER A 44 -6.41 9.74 -0.10
CA SER A 44 -6.72 8.32 -0.02
C SER A 44 -8.03 8.00 -0.73
N GLU A 45 -8.23 6.73 -1.05
CA GLU A 45 -9.50 6.23 -1.54
C GLU A 45 -9.86 4.94 -0.82
N LEU A 46 -11.15 4.57 -0.84
CA LEU A 46 -11.63 3.33 -0.28
C LEU A 46 -12.43 2.59 -1.34
N GLY A 47 -12.04 1.34 -1.59
CA GLY A 47 -12.80 0.44 -2.44
C GLY A 47 -13.47 -0.64 -1.60
N VAL A 48 -14.56 -1.18 -2.07
CA VAL A 48 -15.24 -2.31 -1.46
C VAL A 48 -15.27 -3.43 -2.48
N HIS A 49 -14.61 -4.54 -2.14
CA HIS A 49 -14.58 -5.72 -2.98
C HIS A 49 -15.40 -6.83 -2.32
N PRO A 50 -16.10 -7.68 -3.10
CA PRO A 50 -16.70 -8.87 -2.53
C PRO A 50 -15.60 -9.82 -2.04
N THR A 51 -15.91 -10.63 -1.02
CA THR A 51 -14.97 -11.63 -0.51
C THR A 51 -14.60 -12.68 -1.56
N THR A 52 -15.45 -12.90 -2.54
CA THR A 52 -15.16 -13.75 -3.70
C THR A 52 -15.54 -13.00 -4.96
N SER A 53 -14.62 -12.91 -5.90
CA SER A 53 -14.87 -12.31 -7.20
C SER A 53 -14.29 -13.15 -8.33
N GLU A 54 -14.93 -13.10 -9.50
CA GLU A 54 -14.48 -13.77 -10.71
C GLU A 54 -14.03 -12.76 -11.75
N SER A 55 -12.97 -13.09 -12.45
CA SER A 55 -12.42 -12.28 -13.52
C SER A 55 -11.79 -13.18 -14.57
N ASP A 56 -11.29 -12.60 -15.66
CA ASP A 56 -10.54 -13.33 -16.69
C ASP A 56 -9.28 -14.00 -16.12
N ALA A 57 -8.77 -13.48 -15.00
CA ALA A 57 -7.62 -14.05 -14.31
C ALA A 57 -7.99 -15.22 -13.38
N GLY A 58 -9.28 -15.56 -13.24
CA GLY A 58 -9.79 -16.63 -12.39
C GLY A 58 -10.60 -16.12 -11.20
N THR A 59 -10.85 -17.00 -10.24
CA THR A 59 -11.58 -16.69 -9.02
C THR A 59 -10.62 -16.19 -7.96
N THR A 60 -10.92 -15.05 -7.36
CA THR A 60 -10.18 -14.48 -6.24
C THR A 60 -11.04 -14.55 -4.99
N SER A 61 -10.46 -15.03 -3.88
CA SER A 61 -11.13 -15.15 -2.60
C SER A 61 -10.24 -14.55 -1.51
N ALA A 62 -10.84 -13.78 -0.61
CA ALA A 62 -10.16 -13.17 0.52
C ALA A 62 -11.01 -13.30 1.77
N PRO A 63 -10.40 -13.52 2.95
CA PRO A 63 -11.13 -13.48 4.20
C PRO A 63 -11.64 -12.07 4.50
N GLU A 64 -12.62 -11.95 5.39
CA GLU A 64 -13.15 -10.66 5.82
C GLU A 64 -12.11 -9.91 6.64
N HIS A 65 -11.41 -8.95 6.01
CA HIS A 65 -10.45 -8.07 6.65
C HIS A 65 -10.15 -6.89 5.73
N HIS A 66 -9.32 -5.99 6.19
CA HIS A 66 -8.92 -4.84 5.40
C HIS A 66 -7.66 -5.16 4.58
N GLN A 67 -7.62 -4.65 3.37
CA GLN A 67 -6.45 -4.69 2.52
C GLN A 67 -5.94 -3.28 2.29
N ILE A 68 -4.63 -3.13 2.28
CA ILE A 68 -3.95 -1.88 2.02
C ILE A 68 -3.22 -2.01 0.69
N SER A 69 -3.38 -1.00 -0.16
CA SER A 69 -2.58 -0.87 -1.38
C SER A 69 -1.98 0.52 -1.42
N LEU A 70 -0.74 0.62 -1.83
CA LEU A 70 -0.04 1.88 -2.01
C LEU A 70 -0.19 2.30 -3.47
N MET A 71 -0.66 3.51 -3.69
CA MET A 71 -0.88 4.03 -5.03
C MET A 71 0.31 4.86 -5.49
N CYS A 72 0.61 4.81 -6.78
CA CYS A 72 1.62 5.67 -7.41
C CYS A 72 1.13 6.09 -8.80
N ASP A 73 1.76 7.12 -9.33
CA ASP A 73 1.46 7.64 -10.68
C ASP A 73 2.32 7.03 -11.78
N ASP A 74 3.52 6.51 -11.42
CA ASP A 74 4.45 5.86 -12.34
C ASP A 74 5.14 4.71 -11.60
N LEU A 75 4.68 3.48 -11.86
CA LEU A 75 5.18 2.31 -11.14
C LEU A 75 6.65 2.02 -11.43
N GLN A 76 7.09 2.14 -12.67
CA GLN A 76 8.49 1.90 -13.05
C GLN A 76 9.43 2.86 -12.31
N ALA A 77 9.11 4.16 -12.32
CA ALA A 77 9.90 5.18 -11.64
C ALA A 77 9.87 4.98 -10.13
N THR A 78 8.72 4.65 -9.57
CA THR A 78 8.56 4.41 -8.13
C THR A 78 9.39 3.20 -7.68
N MET A 79 9.36 2.11 -8.44
CA MET A 79 10.16 0.92 -8.12
C MET A 79 11.66 1.24 -8.14
N ALA A 80 12.14 2.00 -9.13
CA ALA A 80 13.54 2.38 -9.21
C ALA A 80 13.95 3.27 -8.02
N GLU A 81 13.12 4.25 -7.68
CA GLU A 81 13.38 5.17 -6.57
C GLU A 81 13.43 4.44 -5.22
N LEU A 82 12.44 3.60 -4.94
CA LEU A 82 12.38 2.87 -3.66
C LEU A 82 13.45 1.80 -3.57
N THR A 83 13.79 1.12 -4.66
CA THR A 83 14.89 0.16 -4.69
C THR A 83 16.21 0.84 -4.34
N ALA A 84 16.45 2.06 -4.84
CA ALA A 84 17.65 2.83 -4.51
C ALA A 84 17.72 3.17 -3.01
N LYS A 85 16.58 3.21 -2.33
CA LYS A 85 16.49 3.44 -0.87
C LYS A 85 16.50 2.15 -0.04
N GLY A 86 16.68 1.00 -0.67
CA GLY A 86 16.78 -0.29 -0.01
C GLY A 86 15.49 -1.12 0.02
N ALA A 87 14.43 -0.67 -0.65
CA ALA A 87 13.20 -1.46 -0.73
C ALA A 87 13.38 -2.68 -1.63
N ARG A 88 12.61 -3.73 -1.36
CA ARG A 88 12.63 -4.95 -2.14
C ARG A 88 11.22 -5.24 -2.67
N PHE A 89 11.12 -5.35 -3.99
CA PHE A 89 9.90 -5.77 -4.66
C PHE A 89 9.97 -7.28 -4.87
N THR A 90 8.89 -7.98 -4.51
CA THR A 90 8.89 -9.43 -4.38
C THR A 90 8.20 -10.14 -5.54
N ARG A 91 7.70 -9.38 -6.51
CA ARG A 91 6.98 -9.92 -7.66
C ARG A 91 7.21 -9.03 -8.89
N ASP A 92 7.21 -9.64 -10.07
CA ASP A 92 7.22 -8.90 -11.33
C ASP A 92 5.93 -8.08 -11.49
N VAL A 93 6.02 -6.99 -12.24
CA VAL A 93 4.87 -6.16 -12.57
C VAL A 93 3.84 -6.97 -13.37
N ARG A 94 2.57 -6.86 -12.96
CA ARG A 94 1.43 -7.47 -13.66
C ARG A 94 0.47 -6.40 -14.12
N ASP A 95 -0.04 -6.57 -15.33
CA ASP A 95 -1.13 -5.74 -15.85
C ASP A 95 -2.45 -6.41 -15.48
N GLN A 96 -3.18 -5.81 -14.55
CA GLN A 96 -4.48 -6.33 -14.08
C GLN A 96 -5.66 -5.77 -14.87
N GLY A 97 -5.42 -4.94 -15.88
CA GLY A 97 -6.46 -4.22 -16.61
C GLY A 97 -6.83 -2.90 -15.94
N TRP A 98 -7.15 -2.91 -14.66
CA TRP A 98 -7.44 -1.70 -13.88
C TRP A 98 -6.17 -0.99 -13.38
N GLY A 99 -5.03 -1.62 -13.45
CA GLY A 99 -3.77 -1.05 -13.02
C GLY A 99 -2.59 -1.98 -13.24
N LEU A 100 -1.40 -1.42 -13.13
CA LEU A 100 -0.14 -2.16 -13.07
C LEU A 100 0.20 -2.40 -11.60
N THR A 101 0.48 -3.64 -11.22
CA THR A 101 0.66 -4.02 -9.83
C THR A 101 1.97 -4.75 -9.59
N THR A 102 2.51 -4.58 -8.39
CA THR A 102 3.61 -5.37 -7.85
C THR A 102 3.43 -5.52 -6.35
N MET A 103 4.34 -6.20 -5.69
CA MET A 103 4.35 -6.34 -4.24
C MET A 103 5.66 -5.83 -3.68
N ILE A 104 5.59 -5.11 -2.56
CA ILE A 104 6.76 -4.61 -1.84
C ILE A 104 6.84 -5.30 -0.48
N ASP A 105 8.06 -5.68 -0.09
CA ASP A 105 8.29 -6.21 1.25
C ASP A 105 8.28 -5.07 2.27
N VAL A 106 7.42 -5.20 3.28
CA VAL A 106 7.42 -4.31 4.45
C VAL A 106 8.04 -5.08 5.60
N PRO A 107 9.28 -4.73 6.03
CA PRO A 107 9.96 -5.49 7.07
C PRO A 107 9.12 -5.63 8.33
N GLY A 108 8.97 -6.87 8.81
CA GLY A 108 8.18 -7.18 9.98
C GLY A 108 6.67 -7.25 9.77
N ALA A 109 6.18 -6.96 8.56
CA ALA A 109 4.72 -6.91 8.28
C ALA A 109 4.29 -7.76 7.08
N GLY A 110 5.23 -8.22 6.25
CA GLY A 110 4.92 -8.98 5.05
C GLY A 110 4.80 -8.10 3.82
N GLU A 111 4.07 -8.54 2.82
CA GLU A 111 3.98 -7.87 1.52
C GLU A 111 2.74 -6.99 1.43
N ILE A 112 2.90 -5.84 0.78
CA ILE A 112 1.79 -4.93 0.47
C ILE A 112 1.80 -4.66 -1.03
N GLU A 113 0.62 -4.57 -1.63
CA GLU A 113 0.49 -4.23 -3.05
C GLU A 113 0.88 -2.76 -3.29
N VAL A 114 1.66 -2.53 -4.36
CA VAL A 114 1.91 -1.20 -4.91
C VAL A 114 1.35 -1.19 -6.32
N TYR A 115 0.60 -0.16 -6.69
CA TYR A 115 0.01 -0.15 -8.02
C TYR A 115 -0.09 1.25 -8.62
N GLN A 116 -0.06 1.25 -9.95
CA GLN A 116 -0.34 2.41 -10.78
C GLN A 116 -1.74 2.22 -11.37
N PRO A 117 -2.74 3.03 -10.99
CA PRO A 117 -4.09 2.89 -11.54
C PRO A 117 -4.14 3.26 -13.02
N LYS A 118 -5.01 2.57 -13.75
CA LYS A 118 -5.37 2.89 -15.15
C LYS A 118 -6.76 3.52 -15.24
N TYR A 119 -7.31 3.94 -14.11
CA TYR A 119 -8.64 4.55 -14.01
C TYR A 119 -8.52 5.96 -13.42
N PRO A 120 -9.51 6.85 -13.60
CA PRO A 120 -9.52 8.15 -12.92
C PRO A 120 -9.66 7.96 -11.42
N VAL A 121 -8.64 8.37 -10.65
CA VAL A 121 -8.61 8.12 -9.21
C VAL A 121 -9.63 8.98 -8.46
N ALA A 122 -10.25 8.38 -7.43
CA ALA A 122 -11.32 9.04 -6.67
C ALA A 122 -10.82 10.21 -5.81
N HIS A 123 -9.54 10.17 -5.39
CA HIS A 123 -8.95 11.24 -4.56
C HIS A 123 -8.37 12.39 -5.40
N SER A 124 -8.44 12.31 -6.70
CA SER A 124 -7.95 13.36 -7.59
C SER A 124 -8.91 14.55 -7.62
N ASP A 125 -8.36 15.75 -7.60
CA ASP A 125 -9.14 16.99 -7.72
C ASP A 125 -9.63 17.22 -9.16
#